data_6134f382405f8b9d74f4494c934b8e17
#
_entry.id   6134f382405f8b9d74f4494c934b8e17
#
_cell.length_a   1.000
_cell.length_b   1.000
_cell.length_c   1.000
_cell.angle_alpha   90.00
_cell.angle_beta   90.00
_cell.angle_gamma   90.00
#
_symmetry.space_group_name_H-M   'P 1'
#
loop_
_entity.id
_entity.type
_entity.pdbx_description
1 polymer ?
#
loop_
_entity_poly.entity_id
_entity_poly.type
_entity_poly.pdbx_seq_one_letter_code
_entity_poly.pdbx_strand_id
1 'polypeptide(L)'
;MFREMVTHGALAAVLLMPAAAYGIEPPAAAKAASVQVAQASSEWDKLVKAAQREGKVELILGGQMPRKLRTAVPAFTKKYGIKVNYQTGSSRRHSARIRAERKIGRYTVDVWIGGANTALSILLPNKMLAPIKDLLVDPEVKNPARWYQGKLHFTDPEGRYIFTWGASPAYVIAINTNLVKPSDIKSYWDLLDPKWKGKIVARSPARRGAAASSVPMLLNPKIGKKWFQRWANEMDVTIVRDSRQAVEWLALGRYSIGMFGLGTPAEEMQSQGFPILAYLPHVLKEGEILSASAANIMAVDRPPNPNAQKLFINWALSKETQTLFIKTGKTSDSLRMDVPEDAVAPQYRIRLDRKYYVGFSDPNFINNQRKHLKTLRNIMKKARKKKKKK
;
A
#
# COMPACT_ATOMS: atom_id res chain seq x y z
N MET A 1 -38.31 -30.82 -20.25
CA MET A 1 -39.63 -30.21 -19.99
C MET A 1 -39.45 -29.23 -18.85
N PHE A 2 -39.94 -28.01 -19.00
CA PHE A 2 -39.85 -26.79 -18.17
C PHE A 2 -38.49 -26.05 -18.26
N ARG A 3 -38.44 -25.12 -19.11
CA ARG A 3 -38.92 -23.73 -19.32
C ARG A 3 -38.04 -22.71 -18.55
N GLU A 4 -37.24 -22.04 -19.38
CA GLU A 4 -36.57 -20.79 -19.13
C GLU A 4 -37.49 -19.70 -18.56
N MET A 5 -36.97 -18.90 -17.67
CA MET A 5 -37.47 -17.56 -17.42
C MET A 5 -36.32 -16.56 -17.45
N VAL A 6 -36.17 -15.93 -18.60
CA VAL A 6 -35.33 -14.77 -18.83
C VAL A 6 -36.02 -13.58 -18.17
N THR A 7 -35.41 -13.01 -17.14
CA THR A 7 -35.81 -11.68 -16.64
C THR A 7 -34.88 -10.64 -17.23
N HIS A 8 -35.39 -9.90 -18.21
CA HIS A 8 -34.80 -8.70 -18.74
C HIS A 8 -34.81 -7.59 -17.68
N GLY A 9 -33.66 -7.26 -17.13
CA GLY A 9 -33.44 -6.03 -16.38
C GLY A 9 -33.40 -4.85 -17.34
N ALA A 10 -34.46 -4.06 -17.39
CA ALA A 10 -34.52 -2.85 -18.17
C ALA A 10 -33.50 -1.84 -17.67
N LEU A 11 -32.53 -1.49 -18.54
CA LEU A 11 -31.72 -0.29 -18.42
C LEU A 11 -32.66 0.92 -18.59
N ALA A 12 -33.00 1.60 -17.51
CA ALA A 12 -33.64 2.89 -17.56
C ALA A 12 -32.61 3.92 -18.06
N ALA A 13 -32.55 4.10 -19.36
CA ALA A 13 -31.95 5.27 -19.96
C ALA A 13 -32.82 6.47 -19.58
N VAL A 14 -32.42 7.27 -18.62
CA VAL A 14 -33.01 8.58 -18.37
C VAL A 14 -32.59 9.47 -19.52
N LEU A 15 -33.46 9.55 -20.52
CA LEU A 15 -33.43 10.58 -21.54
C LEU A 15 -33.68 11.92 -20.84
N LEU A 16 -32.63 12.69 -20.60
CA LEU A 16 -32.71 14.11 -20.27
C LEU A 16 -33.28 14.86 -21.52
N MET A 17 -34.60 14.91 -21.64
CA MET A 17 -35.23 15.87 -22.52
C MET A 17 -34.97 17.28 -21.97
N PRO A 18 -34.69 18.27 -22.81
CA PRO A 18 -34.47 19.63 -22.36
C PRO A 18 -35.74 20.17 -21.70
N ALA A 19 -35.65 20.49 -20.41
CA ALA A 19 -36.76 21.03 -19.61
C ALA A 19 -37.28 22.41 -20.09
N ALA A 20 -36.73 22.93 -21.18
CA ALA A 20 -37.14 24.21 -21.80
C ALA A 20 -38.56 24.20 -22.37
N ALA A 21 -39.22 23.03 -22.53
CA ALA A 21 -40.56 22.96 -23.14
C ALA A 21 -41.72 23.23 -22.15
N TYR A 22 -41.48 23.27 -20.82
CA TYR A 22 -42.54 23.39 -19.82
C TYR A 22 -42.39 24.54 -18.83
N GLY A 23 -41.46 25.48 -19.03
CA GLY A 23 -41.32 26.65 -18.16
C GLY A 23 -41.00 26.36 -16.68
N ILE A 24 -40.59 25.15 -16.36
CA ILE A 24 -40.22 24.77 -14.98
C ILE A 24 -38.75 25.11 -14.79
N GLU A 25 -38.45 26.17 -14.05
CA GLU A 25 -37.09 26.46 -13.62
C GLU A 25 -36.57 25.34 -12.69
N PRO A 26 -35.36 24.79 -12.93
CA PRO A 26 -34.81 23.80 -12.05
C PRO A 26 -34.61 24.43 -10.64
N PRO A 27 -34.77 23.63 -9.54
CA PRO A 27 -34.56 24.10 -8.19
C PRO A 27 -33.18 24.77 -8.05
N ALA A 28 -33.09 25.82 -7.24
CA ALA A 28 -31.83 26.58 -7.01
C ALA A 28 -30.63 25.68 -6.69
N ALA A 29 -30.87 24.59 -5.98
CA ALA A 29 -29.84 23.57 -5.69
C ALA A 29 -29.33 22.84 -6.96
N ALA A 30 -30.19 22.58 -7.92
CA ALA A 30 -29.81 21.94 -9.21
C ALA A 30 -29.04 22.92 -10.11
N LYS A 31 -29.42 24.20 -10.12
CA LYS A 31 -28.65 25.27 -10.81
C LYS A 31 -27.26 25.44 -10.15
N ALA A 32 -27.18 25.47 -8.82
CA ALA A 32 -25.90 25.56 -8.10
C ALA A 32 -24.99 24.35 -8.37
N ALA A 33 -25.53 23.14 -8.38
CA ALA A 33 -24.78 21.93 -8.69
C ALA A 33 -24.26 21.93 -10.14
N SER A 34 -25.08 22.34 -11.13
CA SER A 34 -24.65 22.42 -12.54
C SER A 34 -23.55 23.48 -12.75
N VAL A 35 -23.65 24.62 -12.08
CA VAL A 35 -22.61 25.67 -12.15
C VAL A 35 -21.29 25.16 -11.51
N GLN A 36 -21.34 24.46 -10.38
CA GLN A 36 -20.14 23.87 -9.76
C GLN A 36 -19.48 22.81 -10.66
N VAL A 37 -20.27 21.96 -11.31
CA VAL A 37 -19.75 20.94 -12.24
C VAL A 37 -19.09 21.60 -13.46
N ALA A 38 -19.73 22.63 -14.05
CA ALA A 38 -19.15 23.35 -15.17
C ALA A 38 -17.86 24.11 -14.80
N GLN A 39 -17.80 24.70 -13.61
CA GLN A 39 -16.61 25.38 -13.11
C GLN A 39 -15.48 24.41 -12.84
N ALA A 40 -15.76 23.26 -12.21
CA ALA A 40 -14.77 22.20 -11.98
C ALA A 40 -14.20 21.63 -13.28
N SER A 41 -15.04 21.46 -14.31
CA SER A 41 -14.62 21.05 -15.67
C SER A 41 -13.67 22.08 -16.28
N SER A 42 -14.01 23.37 -16.22
CA SER A 42 -13.17 24.44 -16.74
C SER A 42 -11.80 24.55 -16.02
N GLU A 43 -11.76 24.36 -14.71
CA GLU A 43 -10.51 24.35 -13.95
C GLU A 43 -9.65 23.13 -14.27
N TRP A 44 -10.27 21.98 -14.47
CA TRP A 44 -9.57 20.76 -14.90
C TRP A 44 -8.94 20.95 -16.28
N ASP A 45 -9.67 21.49 -17.24
CA ASP A 45 -9.15 21.75 -18.59
C ASP A 45 -7.98 22.76 -18.60
N LYS A 46 -8.06 23.78 -17.76
CA LYS A 46 -6.95 24.73 -17.55
C LYS A 46 -5.72 24.02 -16.99
N LEU A 47 -5.90 23.13 -16.00
CA LEU A 47 -4.83 22.33 -15.42
C LEU A 47 -4.19 21.41 -16.47
N VAL A 48 -4.99 20.71 -17.27
CA VAL A 48 -4.51 19.84 -18.37
C VAL A 48 -3.65 20.63 -19.35
N LYS A 49 -4.17 21.77 -19.85
CA LYS A 49 -3.43 22.64 -20.80
C LYS A 49 -2.13 23.17 -20.19
N ALA A 50 -2.13 23.54 -18.91
CA ALA A 50 -0.93 24.02 -18.22
C ALA A 50 0.12 22.90 -18.06
N ALA A 51 -0.31 21.70 -17.68
CA ALA A 51 0.55 20.51 -17.57
C ALA A 51 1.11 20.08 -18.94
N GLN A 52 0.31 20.18 -20.00
CA GLN A 52 0.76 19.92 -21.37
C GLN A 52 1.87 20.88 -21.82
N ARG A 53 1.80 22.16 -21.42
CA ARG A 53 2.88 23.13 -21.69
C ARG A 53 4.18 22.79 -20.97
N GLU A 54 4.11 22.18 -19.77
CA GLU A 54 5.28 21.64 -19.06
C GLU A 54 5.84 20.37 -19.73
N GLY A 55 5.00 19.61 -20.43
CA GLY A 55 5.34 18.51 -21.33
C GLY A 55 5.85 17.24 -20.66
N LYS A 56 6.15 17.26 -19.37
CA LYS A 56 6.69 16.10 -18.65
C LYS A 56 6.35 16.10 -17.16
N VAL A 57 6.48 14.93 -16.54
CA VAL A 57 6.48 14.75 -15.09
C VAL A 57 7.62 13.83 -14.66
N GLU A 58 8.32 14.18 -13.59
CA GLU A 58 9.51 13.49 -13.08
C GLU A 58 9.17 12.71 -11.80
N LEU A 59 9.26 11.37 -11.84
CA LEU A 59 8.86 10.50 -10.75
C LEU A 59 10.04 9.79 -10.09
N ILE A 60 9.91 9.51 -8.79
CA ILE A 60 10.68 8.47 -8.12
C ILE A 60 9.75 7.34 -7.71
N LEU A 61 10.09 6.12 -8.14
CA LEU A 61 9.39 4.90 -7.80
C LEU A 61 10.22 4.07 -6.84
N GLY A 62 9.79 4.01 -5.57
CA GLY A 62 10.46 3.27 -4.51
C GLY A 62 9.90 1.86 -4.31
N GLY A 63 10.74 0.95 -3.80
CA GLY A 63 10.34 -0.42 -3.46
C GLY A 63 9.94 -1.25 -4.67
N GLN A 64 8.77 -1.87 -4.62
CA GLN A 64 8.22 -2.72 -5.71
C GLN A 64 7.37 -1.95 -6.74
N MET A 65 7.20 -0.64 -6.58
CA MET A 65 6.40 0.20 -7.46
C MET A 65 6.84 0.19 -8.93
N PRO A 66 8.14 0.08 -9.29
CA PRO A 66 8.54 0.01 -10.69
C PRO A 66 7.87 -1.11 -11.49
N ARG A 67 7.70 -2.29 -10.90
CA ARG A 67 6.99 -3.40 -11.55
C ARG A 67 5.51 -3.10 -11.75
N LYS A 68 4.87 -2.47 -10.75
CA LYS A 68 3.44 -2.19 -10.75
C LYS A 68 3.06 -1.07 -11.71
N LEU A 69 3.90 -0.05 -11.83
CA LEU A 69 3.57 1.16 -12.57
C LEU A 69 4.10 1.19 -14.00
N ARG A 70 5.04 0.30 -14.36
CA ARG A 70 5.63 0.25 -15.72
C ARG A 70 4.57 0.19 -16.82
N THR A 71 3.53 -0.62 -16.64
CA THR A 71 2.46 -0.80 -17.61
C THR A 71 1.38 0.27 -17.52
N ALA A 72 1.21 0.89 -16.34
CA ALA A 72 0.18 1.90 -16.13
C ALA A 72 0.65 3.32 -16.52
N VAL A 73 1.92 3.62 -16.32
CA VAL A 73 2.50 4.96 -16.64
C VAL A 73 2.29 5.35 -18.12
N PRO A 74 2.44 4.47 -19.13
CA PRO A 74 2.13 4.81 -20.52
C PRO A 74 0.70 5.29 -20.76
N ALA A 75 -0.26 4.86 -19.93
CA ALA A 75 -1.65 5.34 -20.06
C ALA A 75 -1.79 6.83 -19.76
N PHE A 76 -0.99 7.38 -18.84
CA PHE A 76 -0.94 8.82 -18.61
C PHE A 76 -0.47 9.59 -19.84
N THR A 77 0.66 9.14 -20.43
CA THR A 77 1.20 9.76 -21.65
C THR A 77 0.20 9.66 -22.81
N LYS A 78 -0.45 8.50 -23.00
CA LYS A 78 -1.47 8.32 -24.03
C LYS A 78 -2.68 9.26 -23.83
N LYS A 79 -3.11 9.46 -22.57
CA LYS A 79 -4.29 10.27 -22.26
C LYS A 79 -4.05 11.77 -22.38
N TYR A 80 -2.87 12.24 -21.96
CA TYR A 80 -2.59 13.68 -21.81
C TYR A 80 -1.50 14.22 -22.72
N GLY A 81 -0.77 13.40 -23.46
CA GLY A 81 0.36 13.82 -24.28
C GLY A 81 1.61 14.23 -23.49
N ILE A 82 1.65 13.97 -22.17
CA ILE A 82 2.70 14.39 -21.26
C ILE A 82 3.67 13.23 -21.02
N LYS A 83 4.98 13.46 -21.20
CA LYS A 83 6.01 12.46 -20.98
C LYS A 83 6.17 12.14 -19.50
N VAL A 84 6.21 10.86 -19.15
CA VAL A 84 6.51 10.42 -17.78
C VAL A 84 7.93 9.87 -17.71
N ASN A 85 8.80 10.59 -17.02
CA ASN A 85 10.13 10.11 -16.68
C ASN A 85 10.09 9.53 -15.26
N TYR A 86 10.70 8.36 -15.05
CA TYR A 86 10.77 7.82 -13.71
C TYR A 86 12.13 7.19 -13.41
N GLN A 87 12.56 7.32 -12.18
CA GLN A 87 13.77 6.72 -11.65
C GLN A 87 13.41 5.66 -10.62
N THR A 88 14.09 4.54 -10.69
CA THR A 88 13.89 3.39 -9.80
C THR A 88 15.13 3.16 -8.94
N GLY A 89 14.97 2.48 -7.80
CA GLY A 89 16.10 2.10 -6.99
C GLY A 89 15.90 2.31 -5.49
N SER A 90 17.01 2.41 -4.79
CA SER A 90 16.99 2.58 -3.34
C SER A 90 16.48 3.95 -2.94
N SER A 91 15.40 3.99 -2.16
CA SER A 91 14.86 5.23 -1.59
C SER A 91 15.91 6.03 -0.81
N ARG A 92 16.88 5.35 -0.19
CA ARG A 92 18.01 6.00 0.50
C ARG A 92 18.90 6.76 -0.47
N ARG A 93 19.22 6.18 -1.63
CA ARG A 93 20.04 6.81 -2.66
C ARG A 93 19.34 8.04 -3.23
N HIS A 94 18.07 7.90 -3.62
CA HIS A 94 17.28 9.01 -4.17
C HIS A 94 17.13 10.16 -3.18
N SER A 95 16.81 9.88 -1.92
CA SER A 95 16.69 10.95 -0.92
C SER A 95 18.02 11.65 -0.61
N ALA A 96 19.15 10.93 -0.67
CA ALA A 96 20.47 11.55 -0.53
C ALA A 96 20.79 12.46 -1.71
N ARG A 97 20.50 12.02 -2.95
CA ARG A 97 20.66 12.82 -4.17
C ARG A 97 19.82 14.09 -4.12
N ILE A 98 18.51 13.99 -3.85
CA ILE A 98 17.63 15.17 -3.78
C ILE A 98 18.13 16.18 -2.74
N ARG A 99 18.63 15.71 -1.59
CA ARG A 99 19.21 16.62 -0.59
C ARG A 99 20.47 17.32 -1.11
N ALA A 100 21.32 16.64 -1.86
CA ALA A 100 22.50 17.24 -2.46
C ALA A 100 22.12 18.28 -3.53
N GLU A 101 21.19 17.93 -4.41
CA GLU A 101 20.67 18.84 -5.46
C GLU A 101 20.05 20.11 -4.85
N ARG A 102 19.26 19.97 -3.77
CA ARG A 102 18.66 21.13 -3.08
C ARG A 102 19.65 22.08 -2.43
N LYS A 103 20.81 21.58 -1.98
CA LYS A 103 21.87 22.45 -1.44
C LYS A 103 22.41 23.45 -2.45
N ILE A 104 22.30 23.10 -3.73
CA ILE A 104 22.71 23.97 -4.86
C ILE A 104 21.52 24.57 -5.60
N GLY A 105 20.34 24.62 -4.96
CA GLY A 105 19.12 25.20 -5.52
C GLY A 105 18.47 24.39 -6.64
N ARG A 106 18.86 23.13 -6.86
CA ARG A 106 18.34 22.30 -7.95
C ARG A 106 17.17 21.43 -7.48
N TYR A 107 16.07 21.46 -8.24
CA TYR A 107 14.84 20.70 -8.00
C TYR A 107 14.52 19.89 -9.26
N THR A 108 14.45 18.56 -9.13
CA THR A 108 14.45 17.64 -10.28
C THR A 108 13.36 16.57 -10.21
N VAL A 109 12.48 16.62 -9.21
CA VAL A 109 11.48 15.58 -8.96
C VAL A 109 10.14 16.21 -8.64
N ASP A 110 9.09 15.71 -9.28
CA ASP A 110 7.72 16.15 -9.04
C ASP A 110 7.02 15.24 -8.02
N VAL A 111 7.01 13.93 -8.25
CA VAL A 111 6.24 12.99 -7.45
C VAL A 111 7.10 11.84 -6.95
N TRP A 112 6.85 11.44 -5.70
CA TRP A 112 7.43 10.24 -5.12
C TRP A 112 6.33 9.22 -4.81
N ILE A 113 6.45 8.00 -5.36
CA ILE A 113 5.59 6.87 -5.03
C ILE A 113 6.44 5.80 -4.34
N GLY A 114 6.05 5.40 -3.12
CA GLY A 114 6.84 4.44 -2.36
C GLY A 114 6.40 4.25 -0.92
N GLY A 115 7.28 3.66 -0.12
CA GLY A 115 6.97 3.32 1.27
C GLY A 115 6.94 4.52 2.21
N ALA A 116 5.92 4.59 3.06
CA ALA A 116 5.74 5.62 4.09
C ALA A 116 6.94 5.75 5.04
N ASN A 117 7.65 4.66 5.31
CA ASN A 117 8.84 4.69 6.19
C ASN A 117 9.92 5.67 5.73
N THR A 118 10.17 5.77 4.42
CA THR A 118 11.15 6.73 3.88
C THR A 118 10.60 8.14 3.97
N ALA A 119 9.33 8.33 3.65
CA ALA A 119 8.66 9.60 3.73
C ALA A 119 8.69 10.17 5.16
N LEU A 120 8.25 9.40 6.15
CA LEU A 120 8.22 9.79 7.57
C LEU A 120 9.61 9.99 8.18
N SER A 121 10.60 9.17 7.80
CA SER A 121 11.90 9.18 8.45
C SER A 121 12.93 10.08 7.77
N ILE A 122 12.73 10.45 6.51
CA ILE A 122 13.69 11.21 5.72
C ILE A 122 13.04 12.40 5.00
N LEU A 123 12.00 12.17 4.20
CA LEU A 123 11.50 13.24 3.32
C LEU A 123 10.80 14.35 4.12
N LEU A 124 9.86 14.00 4.97
CA LEU A 124 9.10 14.94 5.77
C LEU A 124 9.97 15.73 6.77
N PRO A 125 10.86 15.10 7.58
CA PRO A 125 11.73 15.84 8.50
C PRO A 125 12.73 16.78 7.79
N ASN A 126 13.04 16.54 6.51
CA ASN A 126 13.91 17.40 5.72
C ASN A 126 13.12 18.39 4.84
N LYS A 127 11.83 18.59 5.10
CA LYS A 127 10.94 19.51 4.36
C LYS A 127 11.02 19.29 2.84
N MET A 128 11.00 18.02 2.41
CA MET A 128 11.11 17.65 1.00
C MET A 128 9.76 17.35 0.35
N LEU A 129 8.66 17.49 1.09
CA LEU A 129 7.30 17.22 0.62
C LEU A 129 6.45 18.48 0.70
N ALA A 130 5.63 18.68 -0.34
CA ALA A 130 4.53 19.63 -0.33
C ALA A 130 3.25 18.97 0.20
N PRO A 131 2.30 19.75 0.75
CA PRO A 131 1.01 19.22 1.17
C PRO A 131 0.22 18.66 -0.02
N ILE A 132 0.21 17.34 -0.20
CA ILE A 132 -0.49 16.69 -1.31
C ILE A 132 -2.02 16.88 -1.21
N LYS A 133 -2.56 17.02 0.01
CA LYS A 133 -3.98 17.25 0.25
C LYS A 133 -4.48 18.47 -0.52
N ASP A 134 -3.68 19.53 -0.61
CA ASP A 134 -4.03 20.80 -1.26
C ASP A 134 -3.98 20.68 -2.79
N LEU A 135 -3.35 19.63 -3.31
CA LEU A 135 -3.25 19.33 -4.75
C LEU A 135 -4.38 18.43 -5.28
N LEU A 136 -5.19 17.86 -4.39
CA LEU A 136 -6.33 17.06 -4.78
C LEU A 136 -7.45 17.99 -5.28
N VAL A 137 -7.74 17.98 -6.57
CA VAL A 137 -8.72 18.87 -7.20
C VAL A 137 -9.87 18.12 -7.87
N ASP A 138 -9.64 16.86 -8.28
CA ASP A 138 -10.68 15.99 -8.80
C ASP A 138 -11.73 15.72 -7.71
N PRO A 139 -13.01 16.06 -7.93
CA PRO A 139 -14.08 15.87 -6.94
C PRO A 139 -14.22 14.41 -6.50
N GLU A 140 -14.05 13.45 -7.41
CA GLU A 140 -14.15 12.02 -7.11
C GLU A 140 -12.94 11.50 -6.28
N VAL A 141 -11.76 12.12 -6.44
CA VAL A 141 -10.58 11.83 -5.63
C VAL A 141 -10.72 12.41 -4.23
N LYS A 142 -11.27 13.62 -4.13
CA LYS A 142 -11.49 14.32 -2.84
C LYS A 142 -12.65 13.76 -2.02
N ASN A 143 -13.55 13.01 -2.62
CA ASN A 143 -14.74 12.49 -1.96
C ASN A 143 -14.38 11.35 -0.97
N PRO A 144 -14.48 11.57 0.35
CA PRO A 144 -14.12 10.54 1.32
C PRO A 144 -14.95 9.26 1.20
N ALA A 145 -16.22 9.36 0.73
CA ALA A 145 -17.10 8.20 0.57
C ALA A 145 -16.60 7.20 -0.49
N ARG A 146 -15.68 7.62 -1.37
CA ARG A 146 -15.04 6.74 -2.35
C ARG A 146 -13.88 5.92 -1.76
N TRP A 147 -13.50 6.16 -0.52
CA TRP A 147 -12.33 5.54 0.11
C TRP A 147 -12.72 4.67 1.30
N TYR A 148 -11.87 3.70 1.59
CA TYR A 148 -12.05 2.76 2.68
C TYR A 148 -12.40 3.46 4.00
N GLN A 149 -13.44 2.98 4.69
CA GLN A 149 -13.98 3.57 5.93
C GLN A 149 -14.46 5.03 5.77
N GLY A 150 -14.81 5.47 4.57
CA GLY A 150 -15.33 6.82 4.33
C GLY A 150 -14.35 7.95 4.62
N LYS A 151 -13.05 7.73 4.44
CA LYS A 151 -12.03 8.76 4.74
C LYS A 151 -10.84 8.70 3.79
N LEU A 152 -10.22 9.85 3.56
CA LEU A 152 -8.93 9.94 2.89
C LEU A 152 -7.83 9.47 3.84
N HIS A 153 -6.96 8.56 3.37
CA HIS A 153 -5.93 7.95 4.18
C HIS A 153 -4.58 8.66 4.05
N PHE A 154 -4.16 9.30 5.11
CA PHE A 154 -2.83 9.91 5.21
C PHE A 154 -1.99 9.18 6.25
N THR A 155 -0.73 8.91 5.92
CA THR A 155 0.23 8.23 6.81
C THR A 155 1.30 9.23 7.28
N ASP A 156 0.88 10.40 7.73
CA ASP A 156 1.72 11.41 8.35
C ASP A 156 0.99 12.10 9.51
N PRO A 157 1.72 12.69 10.49
CA PRO A 157 1.11 13.29 11.69
C PRO A 157 0.11 14.42 11.40
N GLU A 158 0.36 15.17 10.34
CA GLU A 158 -0.48 16.33 9.97
C GLU A 158 -1.66 15.93 9.06
N GLY A 159 -1.68 14.69 8.56
CA GLY A 159 -2.75 14.20 7.69
C GLY A 159 -2.84 14.91 6.33
N ARG A 160 -1.68 15.30 5.72
CA ARG A 160 -1.70 16.10 4.49
C ARG A 160 -0.55 15.85 3.51
N TYR A 161 0.49 15.09 3.85
CA TYR A 161 1.71 14.93 3.02
C TYR A 161 1.85 13.59 2.34
N ILE A 162 1.41 12.51 2.98
CA ILE A 162 1.64 11.14 2.53
C ILE A 162 0.29 10.46 2.30
N PHE A 163 -0.21 10.51 1.08
CA PHE A 163 -1.48 9.87 0.74
C PHE A 163 -1.28 8.37 0.51
N THR A 164 -2.01 7.55 1.27
CA THR A 164 -2.01 6.10 1.15
C THR A 164 -3.20 5.69 0.30
N TRP A 165 -2.92 5.19 -0.91
CA TRP A 165 -3.97 4.84 -1.88
C TRP A 165 -4.28 3.35 -1.97
N GLY A 166 -3.43 2.51 -1.41
CA GLY A 166 -3.62 1.07 -1.48
C GLY A 166 -3.06 0.32 -0.28
N ALA A 167 -3.63 -0.83 -0.01
CA ALA A 167 -3.22 -1.71 1.07
C ALA A 167 -3.52 -3.17 0.72
N SER A 168 -2.99 -4.08 1.51
CA SER A 168 -3.32 -5.50 1.46
C SER A 168 -3.20 -6.14 2.83
N PRO A 169 -3.86 -7.26 3.07
CA PRO A 169 -3.56 -8.08 4.23
C PRO A 169 -2.06 -8.36 4.32
N ALA A 170 -1.47 -8.14 5.48
CA ALA A 170 -0.05 -8.38 5.72
C ALA A 170 0.16 -9.83 6.14
N TYR A 171 0.51 -10.66 5.20
CA TYR A 171 0.83 -12.05 5.49
C TYR A 171 2.21 -12.14 6.14
N VAL A 172 2.21 -12.60 7.37
CA VAL A 172 3.41 -12.67 8.22
C VAL A 172 4.00 -14.06 8.22
N ILE A 173 3.19 -15.09 7.93
CA ILE A 173 3.49 -16.50 8.10
C ILE A 173 3.35 -17.21 6.75
N ALA A 174 4.39 -17.96 6.39
CA ALA A 174 4.35 -18.98 5.35
C ALA A 174 4.70 -20.33 5.98
N ILE A 175 4.18 -21.43 5.46
CA ILE A 175 4.42 -22.79 6.00
C ILE A 175 4.84 -23.75 4.91
N ASN A 176 5.60 -24.79 5.28
CA ASN A 176 5.77 -25.98 4.46
C ASN A 176 4.60 -26.95 4.73
N THR A 177 3.81 -27.25 3.72
CA THR A 177 2.55 -28.03 3.84
C THR A 177 2.79 -29.51 4.11
N ASN A 178 3.98 -30.04 3.88
CA ASN A 178 4.37 -31.39 4.26
C ASN A 178 4.68 -31.52 5.76
N LEU A 179 4.97 -30.39 6.43
CA LEU A 179 5.42 -30.37 7.83
C LEU A 179 4.43 -29.70 8.79
N VAL A 180 3.51 -28.87 8.26
CA VAL A 180 2.58 -28.06 9.05
C VAL A 180 1.22 -28.05 8.37
N LYS A 181 0.18 -28.42 9.10
CA LYS A 181 -1.20 -28.21 8.65
C LYS A 181 -1.60 -26.76 8.94
N PRO A 182 -2.31 -26.07 8.04
CA PRO A 182 -2.77 -24.69 8.31
C PRO A 182 -3.56 -24.58 9.62
N SER A 183 -4.32 -25.61 9.98
CA SER A 183 -5.11 -25.70 11.21
C SER A 183 -4.28 -25.74 12.50
N ASP A 184 -2.98 -26.02 12.42
CA ASP A 184 -2.07 -26.02 13.58
C ASP A 184 -1.75 -24.61 14.09
N ILE A 185 -2.04 -23.57 13.27
CA ILE A 185 -1.72 -22.17 13.57
C ILE A 185 -3.01 -21.36 13.50
N LYS A 186 -3.70 -21.21 14.62
CA LYS A 186 -4.94 -20.42 14.76
C LYS A 186 -4.71 -19.07 15.43
N SER A 187 -3.50 -18.88 16.00
CA SER A 187 -3.09 -17.70 16.74
C SER A 187 -1.61 -17.46 16.51
N TYR A 188 -1.16 -16.21 16.60
CA TYR A 188 0.30 -15.92 16.67
C TYR A 188 0.96 -16.59 17.88
N TRP A 189 0.22 -16.85 18.95
CA TRP A 189 0.73 -17.53 20.14
C TRP A 189 1.02 -19.01 19.92
N ASP A 190 0.38 -19.66 18.96
CA ASP A 190 0.65 -21.06 18.60
C ASP A 190 2.07 -21.22 18.01
N LEU A 191 2.66 -20.14 17.49
CA LEU A 191 4.06 -20.13 17.04
C LEU A 191 5.07 -20.21 18.19
N LEU A 192 4.62 -20.12 19.43
CA LEU A 192 5.42 -20.27 20.64
C LEU A 192 5.33 -21.68 21.24
N ASP A 193 4.63 -22.60 20.58
CA ASP A 193 4.58 -24.01 20.97
C ASP A 193 6.00 -24.61 20.85
N PRO A 194 6.51 -25.31 21.86
CA PRO A 194 7.82 -25.97 21.86
C PRO A 194 8.07 -26.88 20.64
N LYS A 195 7.03 -27.45 20.05
CA LYS A 195 7.16 -28.28 18.84
C LYS A 195 7.78 -27.53 17.66
N TRP A 196 7.70 -26.20 17.62
CA TRP A 196 8.25 -25.34 16.57
C TRP A 196 9.64 -24.80 16.88
N LYS A 197 10.20 -25.11 18.06
CA LYS A 197 11.53 -24.65 18.45
C LYS A 197 12.61 -25.15 17.47
N GLY A 198 13.42 -24.22 16.93
CA GLY A 198 14.43 -24.51 15.92
C GLY A 198 13.87 -24.72 14.50
N LYS A 199 12.54 -24.74 14.32
CA LYS A 199 11.88 -25.00 13.04
C LYS A 199 11.36 -23.74 12.33
N ILE A 200 11.71 -22.55 12.85
CA ILE A 200 11.27 -21.26 12.29
C ILE A 200 12.44 -20.55 11.64
N VAL A 201 12.29 -20.20 10.36
CA VAL A 201 13.17 -19.25 9.65
C VAL A 201 12.47 -17.91 9.48
N ALA A 202 13.17 -16.81 9.70
CA ALA A 202 12.55 -15.50 9.58
C ALA A 202 13.51 -14.44 9.06
N ARG A 203 12.98 -13.42 8.39
CA ARG A 203 13.70 -12.15 8.27
C ARG A 203 13.60 -11.38 9.59
N SER A 204 14.63 -10.61 9.89
CA SER A 204 14.59 -9.80 11.11
C SER A 204 13.37 -8.85 11.13
N PRO A 205 12.51 -8.91 12.16
CA PRO A 205 11.36 -8.02 12.30
C PRO A 205 11.77 -6.55 12.43
N ALA A 206 13.02 -6.26 12.79
CA ALA A 206 13.55 -4.91 12.91
C ALA A 206 14.05 -4.31 11.58
N ARG A 207 13.94 -5.05 10.46
CA ARG A 207 14.27 -4.51 9.12
C ARG A 207 13.13 -3.69 8.54
N ARG A 208 13.45 -2.65 7.77
CA ARG A 208 12.46 -1.77 7.15
C ARG A 208 11.42 -2.53 6.31
N GLY A 209 11.82 -3.56 5.55
CA GLY A 209 10.89 -4.36 4.74
C GLY A 209 9.90 -5.20 5.56
N ALA A 210 10.24 -5.55 6.80
CA ALA A 210 9.35 -6.27 7.72
C ALA A 210 8.51 -5.30 8.59
N ALA A 211 8.90 -4.03 8.67
CA ALA A 211 8.29 -3.04 9.56
C ALA A 211 6.79 -2.82 9.31
N ALA A 212 6.37 -2.99 8.05
CA ALA A 212 4.98 -2.84 7.67
C ALA A 212 4.04 -3.87 8.33
N SER A 213 4.57 -5.01 8.77
CA SER A 213 3.83 -6.03 9.53
C SER A 213 4.29 -6.14 10.98
N SER A 214 5.59 -6.10 11.24
CA SER A 214 6.12 -6.32 12.59
C SER A 214 5.83 -5.17 13.57
N VAL A 215 5.77 -3.92 13.10
CA VAL A 215 5.42 -2.78 13.98
C VAL A 215 3.93 -2.81 14.34
N PRO A 216 2.98 -3.01 13.40
CA PRO A 216 1.60 -3.27 13.75
C PRO A 216 1.41 -4.44 14.73
N MET A 217 2.13 -5.55 14.56
CA MET A 217 2.10 -6.66 15.54
C MET A 217 2.60 -6.23 16.92
N LEU A 218 3.65 -5.41 16.98
CA LEU A 218 4.16 -4.88 18.24
C LEU A 218 3.16 -3.97 18.95
N LEU A 219 2.34 -3.23 18.19
CA LEU A 219 1.32 -2.32 18.67
C LEU A 219 -0.02 -3.00 18.96
N ASN A 220 -0.29 -4.15 18.36
CA ASN A 220 -1.51 -4.91 18.61
C ASN A 220 -1.54 -5.39 20.07
N PRO A 221 -2.54 -4.98 20.88
CA PRO A 221 -2.61 -5.33 22.30
C PRO A 221 -2.72 -6.83 22.57
N LYS A 222 -3.21 -7.61 21.59
CA LYS A 222 -3.31 -9.07 21.69
C LYS A 222 -2.00 -9.80 21.39
N ILE A 223 -1.00 -9.13 20.81
CA ILE A 223 0.32 -9.68 20.43
C ILE A 223 1.41 -8.99 21.25
N GLY A 224 1.75 -7.78 20.90
CA GLY A 224 2.58 -6.85 21.64
C GLY A 224 4.04 -7.29 21.83
N LYS A 225 4.71 -6.54 22.69
CA LYS A 225 6.14 -6.72 23.01
C LYS A 225 6.44 -8.09 23.65
N LYS A 226 5.51 -8.61 24.48
CA LYS A 226 5.67 -9.88 25.20
C LYS A 226 5.84 -11.04 24.23
N TRP A 227 5.00 -11.08 23.17
CA TRP A 227 5.12 -12.10 22.13
C TRP A 227 6.50 -12.08 21.46
N PHE A 228 6.98 -10.92 21.01
CA PHE A 228 8.29 -10.79 20.37
C PHE A 228 9.45 -11.21 21.29
N GLN A 229 9.34 -10.92 22.58
CA GLN A 229 10.34 -11.32 23.55
C GLN A 229 10.40 -12.84 23.69
N ARG A 230 9.25 -13.51 23.82
CA ARG A 230 9.16 -14.97 23.89
C ARG A 230 9.63 -15.61 22.61
N TRP A 231 9.11 -15.17 21.47
CA TRP A 231 9.50 -15.68 20.16
C TRP A 231 11.02 -15.62 19.92
N ALA A 232 11.65 -14.51 20.26
CA ALA A 232 13.10 -14.34 20.07
C ALA A 232 13.96 -15.13 21.06
N ASN A 233 13.48 -15.34 22.31
CA ASN A 233 14.26 -16.01 23.35
C ASN A 233 14.02 -17.52 23.44
N GLU A 234 12.81 -18.00 23.13
CA GLU A 234 12.37 -19.36 23.41
C GLU A 234 12.39 -20.24 22.15
N MET A 235 12.11 -19.67 20.96
CA MET A 235 11.82 -20.46 19.76
C MET A 235 13.04 -20.83 18.89
N ASP A 236 14.22 -20.42 19.27
CA ASP A 236 15.46 -20.70 18.51
C ASP A 236 15.36 -20.38 17.02
N VAL A 237 14.85 -19.20 16.71
CA VAL A 237 14.57 -18.75 15.35
C VAL A 237 15.85 -18.49 14.57
N THR A 238 15.93 -19.01 13.35
CA THR A 238 17.00 -18.68 12.40
C THR A 238 16.67 -17.39 11.65
N ILE A 239 17.54 -16.40 11.80
CA ILE A 239 17.37 -15.09 11.17
C ILE A 239 18.24 -14.96 9.93
N VAL A 240 17.62 -14.78 8.77
CA VAL A 240 18.28 -14.56 7.48
C VAL A 240 18.12 -13.13 6.96
N ARG A 241 18.97 -12.75 6.02
CA ARG A 241 18.90 -11.43 5.37
C ARG A 241 18.06 -11.46 4.11
N ASP A 242 18.15 -12.54 3.38
CA ASP A 242 17.50 -12.74 2.09
C ASP A 242 16.17 -13.51 2.24
N SER A 243 15.12 -13.05 1.57
CA SER A 243 13.81 -13.69 1.61
C SER A 243 13.73 -14.94 0.72
N ARG A 244 14.48 -14.96 -0.40
CA ARG A 244 14.52 -16.13 -1.28
C ARG A 244 15.19 -17.29 -0.57
N GLN A 245 16.35 -17.05 0.06
CA GLN A 245 17.02 -18.07 0.86
C GLN A 245 16.11 -18.66 1.95
N ALA A 246 15.33 -17.80 2.65
CA ALA A 246 14.39 -18.29 3.66
C ALA A 246 13.32 -19.20 3.07
N VAL A 247 12.79 -18.83 1.89
CA VAL A 247 11.73 -19.58 1.21
C VAL A 247 12.28 -20.88 0.60
N GLU A 248 13.47 -20.87 0.03
CA GLU A 248 14.16 -22.08 -0.45
C GLU A 248 14.33 -23.10 0.69
N TRP A 249 14.80 -22.65 1.85
CA TRP A 249 14.93 -23.51 3.02
C TRP A 249 13.59 -24.03 3.54
N LEU A 250 12.54 -23.22 3.43
CA LEU A 250 11.18 -23.63 3.75
C LEU A 250 10.68 -24.70 2.77
N ALA A 251 10.88 -24.50 1.45
CA ALA A 251 10.49 -25.41 0.39
C ALA A 251 11.16 -26.79 0.53
N LEU A 252 12.46 -26.80 0.86
CA LEU A 252 13.24 -28.00 1.09
C LEU A 252 12.95 -28.71 2.42
N GLY A 253 11.99 -28.19 3.23
CA GLY A 253 11.64 -28.79 4.52
C GLY A 253 12.69 -28.61 5.64
N ARG A 254 13.74 -27.78 5.41
CA ARG A 254 14.71 -27.47 6.45
C ARG A 254 14.08 -26.71 7.64
N TYR A 255 13.03 -25.94 7.36
CA TYR A 255 12.21 -25.26 8.34
C TYR A 255 10.74 -25.53 8.05
N SER A 256 9.93 -25.55 9.10
CA SER A 256 8.50 -25.78 9.00
C SER A 256 7.72 -24.49 8.76
N ILE A 257 8.22 -23.37 9.32
CA ILE A 257 7.53 -22.07 9.34
C ILE A 257 8.50 -20.97 8.90
N GLY A 258 8.03 -20.13 7.99
CA GLY A 258 8.71 -18.93 7.55
C GLY A 258 7.98 -17.66 8.00
N MET A 259 8.73 -16.60 8.41
CA MET A 259 8.12 -15.38 8.92
C MET A 259 8.74 -14.09 8.38
N PHE A 260 7.92 -13.03 8.31
CA PHE A 260 8.28 -11.64 8.02
C PHE A 260 8.85 -11.38 6.62
N GLY A 261 7.98 -10.96 5.71
CA GLY A 261 8.33 -10.44 4.40
C GLY A 261 8.81 -11.51 3.42
N LEU A 262 8.21 -12.69 3.47
CA LEU A 262 8.46 -13.80 2.57
C LEU A 262 7.45 -13.86 1.41
N GLY A 263 6.34 -13.11 1.45
CA GLY A 263 5.16 -13.25 0.59
C GLY A 263 5.47 -13.52 -0.89
N THR A 264 6.03 -12.55 -1.62
CA THR A 264 6.26 -12.74 -3.07
C THR A 264 7.15 -13.94 -3.41
N PRO A 265 8.32 -14.16 -2.77
CA PRO A 265 9.08 -15.38 -3.02
C PRO A 265 8.32 -16.68 -2.66
N ALA A 266 7.52 -16.65 -1.59
CA ALA A 266 6.73 -17.81 -1.20
C ALA A 266 5.60 -18.09 -2.21
N GLU A 267 4.94 -17.05 -2.74
CA GLU A 267 3.96 -17.17 -3.82
C GLU A 267 4.57 -17.73 -5.10
N GLU A 268 5.75 -17.22 -5.48
CA GLU A 268 6.48 -17.71 -6.66
C GLU A 268 6.76 -19.21 -6.54
N MET A 269 7.27 -19.66 -5.41
CA MET A 269 7.52 -21.10 -5.19
C MET A 269 6.24 -21.93 -5.07
N GLN A 270 5.22 -21.42 -4.41
CA GLN A 270 3.92 -22.08 -4.36
C GLN A 270 3.34 -22.27 -5.76
N SER A 271 3.42 -21.27 -6.64
CA SER A 271 2.95 -21.35 -8.02
C SER A 271 3.76 -22.33 -8.90
N GLN A 272 4.99 -22.64 -8.49
CA GLN A 272 5.85 -23.64 -9.12
C GLN A 272 5.62 -25.06 -8.57
N GLY A 273 4.63 -25.26 -7.69
CA GLY A 273 4.27 -26.57 -7.14
C GLY A 273 5.08 -27.02 -5.93
N PHE A 274 5.92 -26.17 -5.35
CA PHE A 274 6.61 -26.50 -4.11
C PHE A 274 5.62 -26.60 -2.93
N PRO A 275 5.90 -27.42 -1.89
CA PRO A 275 5.01 -27.65 -0.77
C PRO A 275 5.01 -26.43 0.20
N ILE A 276 4.69 -25.28 -0.31
CA ILE A 276 4.61 -24.02 0.43
C ILE A 276 3.18 -23.50 0.36
N LEU A 277 2.67 -23.04 1.50
CA LEU A 277 1.53 -22.18 1.59
C LEU A 277 2.02 -20.78 2.00
N ALA A 278 1.95 -19.83 1.07
CA ALA A 278 2.45 -18.46 1.28
C ALA A 278 1.59 -17.67 2.27
N TYR A 279 0.33 -18.05 2.44
CA TYR A 279 -0.65 -17.42 3.31
C TYR A 279 -1.52 -18.46 3.99
N LEU A 280 -1.82 -18.24 5.27
CA LEU A 280 -2.83 -19.05 5.94
C LEU A 280 -4.23 -18.76 5.38
N PRO A 281 -5.07 -19.77 5.16
CA PRO A 281 -6.40 -19.59 4.55
C PRO A 281 -7.43 -18.97 5.49
N HIS A 282 -7.10 -18.84 6.77
CA HIS A 282 -7.99 -18.36 7.84
C HIS A 282 -7.38 -17.16 8.58
N VAL A 283 -8.24 -16.43 9.27
CA VAL A 283 -7.86 -15.30 10.12
C VAL A 283 -7.38 -15.82 11.47
N LEU A 284 -6.24 -15.33 11.95
CA LEU A 284 -5.76 -15.63 13.29
C LEU A 284 -6.59 -14.92 14.37
N LYS A 285 -6.63 -15.46 15.58
CA LYS A 285 -7.42 -14.93 16.72
C LYS A 285 -7.15 -13.47 17.04
N GLU A 286 -5.94 -12.99 16.79
CA GLU A 286 -5.53 -11.60 17.01
C GLU A 286 -5.99 -10.65 15.91
N GLY A 287 -6.58 -11.17 14.84
CA GLY A 287 -7.02 -10.44 13.65
C GLY A 287 -5.91 -10.31 12.59
N GLU A 288 -6.27 -9.70 11.49
CA GLU A 288 -5.38 -9.44 10.36
C GLU A 288 -4.84 -8.00 10.44
N ILE A 289 -3.66 -7.80 9.85
CA ILE A 289 -3.06 -6.49 9.71
C ILE A 289 -3.26 -6.01 8.29
N LEU A 290 -3.76 -4.80 8.12
CA LEU A 290 -3.79 -4.13 6.82
C LEU A 290 -2.54 -3.26 6.68
N SER A 291 -1.75 -3.54 5.64
CA SER A 291 -0.48 -2.85 5.38
C SER A 291 -0.51 -2.11 4.05
N ALA A 292 -0.15 -0.83 4.07
CA ALA A 292 0.00 -0.03 2.86
C ALA A 292 1.26 -0.34 2.05
N SER A 293 2.25 -1.01 2.65
CA SER A 293 3.53 -1.33 1.99
C SER A 293 4.14 -0.11 1.27
N ALA A 294 4.16 -0.12 -0.07
CA ALA A 294 4.69 0.97 -0.90
C ALA A 294 3.60 1.79 -1.62
N ALA A 295 2.33 1.52 -1.33
CA ALA A 295 1.20 2.18 -1.99
C ALA A 295 0.91 3.58 -1.39
N ASN A 296 1.91 4.44 -1.39
CA ASN A 296 1.80 5.83 -0.94
C ASN A 296 2.32 6.76 -2.04
N ILE A 297 1.63 7.87 -2.23
CA ILE A 297 2.00 8.94 -3.16
C ILE A 297 2.23 10.24 -2.40
N MET A 298 3.24 10.98 -2.79
CA MET A 298 3.68 12.21 -2.16
C MET A 298 4.05 13.24 -3.23
N ALA A 299 3.63 14.47 -3.02
CA ALA A 299 4.10 15.61 -3.79
C ALA A 299 5.48 16.05 -3.28
N VAL A 300 6.45 16.15 -4.18
CA VAL A 300 7.77 16.69 -3.82
C VAL A 300 7.67 18.21 -3.82
N ASP A 301 8.28 18.84 -2.82
CA ASP A 301 8.30 20.29 -2.66
C ASP A 301 9.08 20.98 -3.78
N ARG A 302 8.62 22.14 -4.24
CA ARG A 302 9.22 22.92 -5.34
C ARG A 302 9.47 22.06 -6.59
N PRO A 303 8.42 21.46 -7.15
CA PRO A 303 8.57 20.60 -8.32
C PRO A 303 8.95 21.40 -9.56
N PRO A 304 9.75 20.83 -10.48
CA PRO A 304 10.05 21.50 -11.77
C PRO A 304 8.81 21.62 -12.67
N ASN A 305 7.80 20.78 -12.51
CA ASN A 305 6.59 20.74 -13.33
C ASN A 305 5.32 20.72 -12.45
N PRO A 306 4.93 21.86 -11.82
CA PRO A 306 3.89 21.89 -10.78
C PRO A 306 2.49 21.51 -11.29
N ASN A 307 2.14 21.85 -12.52
CA ASN A 307 0.85 21.49 -13.09
C ASN A 307 0.80 20.01 -13.50
N ALA A 308 1.88 19.49 -14.07
CA ALA A 308 2.01 18.06 -14.37
C ALA A 308 2.06 17.21 -13.10
N GLN A 309 2.70 17.69 -12.02
CA GLN A 309 2.65 17.07 -10.70
C GLN A 309 1.21 16.95 -10.21
N LYS A 310 0.46 18.05 -10.19
CA LYS A 310 -0.92 18.11 -9.73
C LYS A 310 -1.84 17.22 -10.56
N LEU A 311 -1.71 17.28 -11.89
CA LEU A 311 -2.48 16.46 -12.82
C LEU A 311 -2.18 14.96 -12.62
N PHE A 312 -0.88 14.59 -12.53
CA PHE A 312 -0.46 13.20 -12.34
C PHE A 312 -0.98 12.62 -11.02
N ILE A 313 -0.96 13.38 -9.93
CA ILE A 313 -1.47 12.94 -8.62
C ILE A 313 -2.96 12.61 -8.71
N ASN A 314 -3.77 13.50 -9.27
CA ASN A 314 -5.22 13.26 -9.39
C ASN A 314 -5.52 12.10 -10.34
N TRP A 315 -4.82 12.00 -11.46
CA TRP A 315 -4.93 10.86 -12.37
C TRP A 315 -4.54 9.55 -11.67
N ALA A 316 -3.43 9.50 -10.94
CA ALA A 316 -2.97 8.30 -10.25
C ALA A 316 -3.98 7.81 -9.18
N LEU A 317 -4.75 8.72 -8.60
CA LEU A 317 -5.77 8.45 -7.58
C LEU A 317 -7.18 8.26 -8.15
N SER A 318 -7.40 8.43 -9.45
CA SER A 318 -8.69 8.21 -10.10
C SER A 318 -9.09 6.73 -10.09
N LYS A 319 -10.40 6.45 -10.16
CA LYS A 319 -10.94 5.07 -10.24
C LYS A 319 -10.31 4.28 -11.38
N GLU A 320 -10.25 4.89 -12.58
CA GLU A 320 -9.67 4.28 -13.78
C GLU A 320 -8.23 3.81 -13.54
N THR A 321 -7.41 4.70 -13.02
CA THR A 321 -5.98 4.43 -12.79
C THR A 321 -5.76 3.46 -11.64
N GLN A 322 -6.55 3.55 -10.58
CA GLN A 322 -6.49 2.60 -9.48
C GLN A 322 -6.85 1.18 -9.95
N THR A 323 -7.88 1.04 -10.78
CA THR A 323 -8.24 -0.23 -11.43
C THR A 323 -7.07 -0.77 -12.27
N LEU A 324 -6.42 0.10 -13.05
CA LEU A 324 -5.26 -0.27 -13.86
C LEU A 324 -4.07 -0.71 -12.99
N PHE A 325 -3.76 0.02 -11.93
CA PHE A 325 -2.67 -0.32 -10.99
C PHE A 325 -2.86 -1.68 -10.33
N ILE A 326 -4.09 -2.04 -10.00
CA ILE A 326 -4.41 -3.29 -9.36
C ILE A 326 -4.32 -4.44 -10.34
N LYS A 327 -4.94 -4.33 -11.51
CA LYS A 327 -4.91 -5.35 -12.57
C LYS A 327 -3.47 -5.67 -13.02
N THR A 328 -2.62 -4.66 -13.14
CA THR A 328 -1.24 -4.82 -13.57
C THR A 328 -0.29 -5.20 -12.43
N GLY A 329 -0.55 -4.71 -11.24
CA GLY A 329 0.32 -4.89 -10.07
C GLY A 329 0.11 -6.19 -9.30
N LYS A 330 -1.08 -6.74 -9.31
CA LYS A 330 -1.53 -8.02 -8.69
C LYS A 330 -1.14 -8.28 -7.22
N THR A 331 -0.65 -7.29 -6.46
CA THR A 331 -0.07 -7.52 -5.12
C THR A 331 -0.57 -6.58 -4.02
N SER A 332 -1.59 -5.79 -4.28
CA SER A 332 -2.28 -4.96 -3.30
C SER A 332 -3.63 -4.53 -3.84
N ASP A 333 -4.56 -4.31 -2.94
CA ASP A 333 -5.85 -3.71 -3.24
C ASP A 333 -5.76 -2.18 -3.21
N SER A 334 -6.71 -1.52 -3.84
CA SER A 334 -6.92 -0.08 -3.64
C SER A 334 -7.70 0.18 -2.36
N LEU A 335 -7.44 1.33 -1.75
CA LEU A 335 -8.32 1.87 -0.72
C LEU A 335 -9.54 2.60 -1.31
N ARG A 336 -9.63 2.74 -2.65
CA ARG A 336 -10.88 3.16 -3.30
C ARG A 336 -11.88 2.00 -3.31
N MET A 337 -13.09 2.27 -2.81
CA MET A 337 -14.14 1.26 -2.67
C MET A 337 -14.97 1.04 -3.93
N ASP A 338 -14.80 1.91 -4.92
CA ASP A 338 -15.50 1.84 -6.21
C ASP A 338 -14.67 1.16 -7.32
N VAL A 339 -13.53 0.57 -6.98
CA VAL A 339 -12.72 -0.26 -7.89
C VAL A 339 -13.34 -1.66 -7.99
N PRO A 340 -13.45 -2.25 -9.20
CA PRO A 340 -14.03 -3.59 -9.36
C PRO A 340 -13.29 -4.66 -8.56
N GLU A 341 -14.03 -5.51 -7.85
CA GLU A 341 -13.47 -6.55 -7.00
C GLU A 341 -12.66 -7.60 -7.76
N ASP A 342 -13.06 -7.93 -8.99
CA ASP A 342 -12.38 -8.87 -9.89
C ASP A 342 -11.02 -8.37 -10.35
N ALA A 343 -10.73 -7.08 -10.19
CA ALA A 343 -9.42 -6.51 -10.49
C ALA A 343 -8.32 -6.99 -9.53
N VAL A 344 -8.70 -7.47 -8.36
CA VAL A 344 -7.78 -7.84 -7.25
C VAL A 344 -7.69 -9.34 -7.08
N ALA A 345 -6.48 -9.88 -7.02
CA ALA A 345 -6.31 -11.30 -6.66
C ALA A 345 -6.85 -11.55 -5.24
N PRO A 346 -7.60 -12.65 -5.03
CA PRO A 346 -8.38 -12.89 -3.79
C PRO A 346 -7.57 -12.73 -2.50
N GLN A 347 -6.31 -13.15 -2.48
CA GLN A 347 -5.43 -13.07 -1.32
C GLN A 347 -5.05 -11.63 -0.93
N TYR A 348 -5.13 -10.68 -1.85
CA TYR A 348 -4.79 -9.27 -1.60
C TYR A 348 -6.00 -8.39 -1.37
N ARG A 349 -7.21 -8.94 -1.58
CA ARG A 349 -8.46 -8.19 -1.46
C ARG A 349 -8.71 -7.74 -0.03
N ILE A 350 -9.09 -6.50 0.13
CA ILE A 350 -9.59 -5.96 1.40
C ILE A 350 -11.05 -6.40 1.53
N ARG A 351 -11.32 -7.24 2.52
CA ARG A 351 -12.66 -7.76 2.77
C ARG A 351 -13.36 -6.92 3.83
N LEU A 352 -14.55 -6.43 3.51
CA LEU A 352 -15.34 -5.56 4.41
C LEU A 352 -15.95 -6.33 5.59
N ASP A 353 -16.14 -7.65 5.45
CA ASP A 353 -16.61 -8.56 6.50
C ASP A 353 -15.54 -8.87 7.55
N ARG A 354 -14.29 -8.40 7.38
CA ARG A 354 -13.17 -8.65 8.28
C ARG A 354 -12.74 -7.41 9.05
N LYS A 355 -12.32 -7.64 10.29
CA LYS A 355 -11.70 -6.59 11.12
C LYS A 355 -10.20 -6.59 10.93
N TYR A 356 -9.67 -5.46 10.47
CA TYR A 356 -8.24 -5.26 10.30
C TYR A 356 -7.69 -4.29 11.34
N TYR A 357 -6.48 -4.56 11.82
CA TYR A 357 -5.65 -3.55 12.45
C TYR A 357 -4.98 -2.72 11.33
N VAL A 358 -5.42 -1.47 11.19
CA VAL A 358 -4.97 -0.57 10.12
C VAL A 358 -3.74 0.20 10.60
N GLY A 359 -2.57 -0.44 10.54
CA GLY A 359 -1.32 0.09 11.11
C GLY A 359 -0.89 1.43 10.52
N PHE A 360 -1.12 1.67 9.23
CA PHE A 360 -0.73 2.92 8.58
C PHE A 360 -1.60 4.14 8.97
N SER A 361 -2.72 3.92 9.67
CA SER A 361 -3.57 4.98 10.23
C SER A 361 -3.44 5.10 11.76
N ASP A 362 -2.60 4.29 12.39
CA ASP A 362 -2.37 4.35 13.83
C ASP A 362 -1.39 5.49 14.16
N PRO A 363 -1.77 6.48 15.00
CA PRO A 363 -0.88 7.55 15.39
C PRO A 363 0.43 7.07 16.05
N ASN A 364 0.39 5.97 16.81
CA ASN A 364 1.59 5.37 17.38
C ASN A 364 2.52 4.79 16.32
N PHE A 365 1.98 4.16 15.28
CA PHE A 365 2.75 3.70 14.14
C PHE A 365 3.41 4.88 13.42
N ILE A 366 2.64 5.93 13.14
CA ILE A 366 3.08 7.10 12.38
C ILE A 366 4.17 7.87 13.14
N ASN A 367 3.92 8.21 14.41
CA ASN A 367 4.79 9.11 15.18
C ASN A 367 6.03 8.43 15.76
N ASN A 368 5.99 7.12 16.01
CA ASN A 368 6.98 6.41 16.80
C ASN A 368 7.73 5.30 16.05
N GLN A 369 7.71 5.27 14.72
CA GLN A 369 8.32 4.19 13.94
C GLN A 369 9.79 3.90 14.30
N ARG A 370 10.62 4.94 14.46
CA ARG A 370 12.03 4.76 14.85
C ARG A 370 12.16 4.10 16.23
N LYS A 371 11.30 4.49 17.17
CA LYS A 371 11.24 3.94 18.54
C LYS A 371 10.83 2.46 18.50
N HIS A 372 9.81 2.10 17.72
CA HIS A 372 9.34 0.71 17.58
C HIS A 372 10.40 -0.18 16.93
N LEU A 373 11.03 0.27 15.86
CA LEU A 373 12.15 -0.47 15.23
C LEU A 373 13.34 -0.62 16.16
N LYS A 374 13.64 0.39 17.00
CA LYS A 374 14.67 0.30 18.04
C LYS A 374 14.30 -0.74 19.09
N THR A 375 13.02 -0.78 19.52
CA THR A 375 12.50 -1.80 20.44
C THR A 375 12.69 -3.20 19.90
N LEU A 376 12.23 -3.47 18.67
CA LEU A 376 12.39 -4.77 18.01
C LEU A 376 13.86 -5.17 17.87
N ARG A 377 14.73 -4.22 17.49
CA ARG A 377 16.17 -4.44 17.37
C ARG A 377 16.81 -4.81 18.72
N ASN A 378 16.40 -4.16 19.78
CA ASN A 378 16.90 -4.44 21.13
C ASN A 378 16.46 -5.82 21.62
N ILE A 379 15.21 -6.24 21.34
CA ILE A 379 14.73 -7.60 21.64
C ILE A 379 15.63 -8.64 20.94
N MET A 380 15.83 -8.50 19.63
CA MET A 380 16.64 -9.42 18.85
C MET A 380 18.11 -9.45 19.31
N LYS A 381 18.68 -8.29 19.67
CA LYS A 381 20.06 -8.20 20.20
C LYS A 381 20.21 -8.89 21.54
N LYS A 382 19.26 -8.73 22.46
CA LYS A 382 19.25 -9.40 23.78
C LYS A 382 19.15 -10.91 23.63
N ALA A 383 18.23 -11.40 22.78
CA ALA A 383 18.08 -12.84 22.51
C ALA A 383 19.37 -13.46 21.96
N ARG A 384 20.03 -12.79 20.98
CA ARG A 384 21.30 -13.25 20.41
C ARG A 384 22.44 -13.32 21.45
N LYS A 385 22.51 -12.34 22.37
CA LYS A 385 23.51 -12.36 23.46
C LYS A 385 23.28 -13.51 24.42
N LYS A 386 21.99 -13.80 24.74
CA LYS A 386 21.66 -14.92 25.63
C LYS A 386 22.05 -16.28 25.03
N LYS A 387 21.86 -16.46 23.71
CA LYS A 387 22.27 -17.68 22.99
C LYS A 387 23.77 -17.89 22.92
N LYS A 388 24.58 -16.82 22.92
CA LYS A 388 26.07 -16.93 22.93
C LYS A 388 26.67 -17.24 24.31
N LYS A 389 25.87 -17.12 25.37
CA LYS A 389 26.30 -17.40 26.75
C LYS A 389 25.91 -18.81 27.25
N LYS A 390 25.05 -19.49 26.46
CA LYS A 390 24.75 -20.92 26.62
C LYS A 390 25.62 -21.77 25.67
#